data_2831c4552963f9ccf3b3d3ac82dc3e00
#
_entry.id   2831c4552963f9ccf3b3d3ac82dc3e00
#
_cell.length_a   1.000
_cell.length_b   1.000
_cell.length_c   1.000
_cell.angle_alpha   90.00
_cell.angle_beta   90.00
_cell.angle_gamma   90.00
#
_symmetry.space_group_name_H-M   'P 1'
#
loop_
_entity.id
_entity.type
_entity.pdbx_description
1 polymer ?
#
loop_
_entity_poly.entity_id
_entity_poly.type
_entity_poly.pdbx_seq_one_letter_code
_entity_poly.pdbx_strand_id
1 'polypeptide(L)'
;MIYDNLTNKIAKVIPQQKFKFSFINGPKVEVLDENQNNKYLIKFIDNQTNFTHYETTLVGGHWGSSSLEYYIEWRIEIYDKNDHKIYEYLYNVYNKKVFISFESKALGDTLSWFPYVEEFRNKHKCEVVVSTFHNNLFKEKYPKIEFVEKGNTVHNLYAQYNIGCFYNDKKINYNKVPINFKLNTLGRICSSTLGLEYKEIKPKLTFKNTGSTIEGEYIVIAPHGSAHAKYWNYKGGWQTVIDYLNNKGYKVVMITQELLGDKWHDSKLGGTLTGVIDKTGNYPLSERANDLLNAKAFIGISSGLSWLSWSLNCPTTIISGFTQPLTEMESCNRIFTPSPEICSGCFSYHKLDAGDWEWCPEHKGTSRQFECTKKILPSTVIQT
;
A
#
# COMPACT_ATOMS: atom_id res chain seq x y z
N MET A 1 -40.87 -0.78 1.87
CA MET A 1 -41.40 0.24 2.80
C MET A 1 -40.20 0.72 3.61
N ILE A 2 -39.73 1.93 3.34
CA ILE A 2 -38.65 2.59 4.09
C ILE A 2 -39.37 3.44 5.12
N TYR A 3 -39.15 3.17 6.39
CA TYR A 3 -39.65 4.01 7.49
C TYR A 3 -38.86 5.30 7.52
N ASP A 4 -39.51 6.39 7.15
CA ASP A 4 -39.06 7.74 7.46
C ASP A 4 -39.97 8.30 8.56
N ASN A 5 -39.47 8.32 9.77
CA ASN A 5 -40.08 9.03 10.91
C ASN A 5 -39.20 10.24 11.22
N LEU A 6 -39.50 11.36 10.59
CA LEU A 6 -39.28 12.73 11.10
C LEU A 6 -39.28 13.73 9.95
N THR A 7 -40.44 14.06 9.47
CA THR A 7 -40.92 15.39 9.07
C THR A 7 -42.08 15.24 8.07
N ASN A 8 -43.26 15.66 8.48
CA ASN A 8 -44.42 15.82 7.61
C ASN A 8 -44.21 16.96 6.58
N LYS A 9 -43.39 16.66 5.55
CA LYS A 9 -43.44 17.31 4.25
C LYS A 9 -43.29 16.21 3.22
N ILE A 10 -44.41 15.89 2.57
CA ILE A 10 -44.43 15.01 1.39
C ILE A 10 -43.55 15.68 0.32
N ALA A 11 -42.28 15.35 0.32
CA ALA A 11 -41.44 15.56 -0.86
C ALA A 11 -42.07 14.70 -1.95
N LYS A 12 -42.53 15.30 -3.04
CA LYS A 12 -42.94 14.57 -4.24
C LYS A 12 -41.79 13.63 -4.59
N VAL A 13 -42.01 12.34 -4.38
CA VAL A 13 -41.06 11.29 -4.79
C VAL A 13 -41.02 11.35 -6.31
N ILE A 14 -40.04 12.06 -6.85
CA ILE A 14 -39.73 11.95 -8.28
C ILE A 14 -39.19 10.55 -8.46
N PRO A 15 -39.73 9.76 -9.41
CA PRO A 15 -39.35 8.37 -9.57
C PRO A 15 -37.82 8.23 -9.72
N GLN A 16 -37.23 7.31 -9.00
CA GLN A 16 -35.82 6.91 -9.06
C GLN A 16 -35.30 6.63 -10.50
N GLN A 17 -36.20 6.49 -11.46
CA GLN A 17 -35.95 6.27 -12.88
C GLN A 17 -35.32 7.44 -13.64
N LYS A 18 -35.30 8.67 -13.09
CA LYS A 18 -34.72 9.84 -13.79
C LYS A 18 -33.21 9.99 -13.60
N PHE A 19 -32.62 9.34 -12.61
CA PHE A 19 -31.20 9.47 -12.29
C PHE A 19 -30.58 8.11 -12.05
N LYS A 20 -29.41 7.91 -12.64
CA LYS A 20 -28.60 6.70 -12.41
C LYS A 20 -27.30 7.08 -11.72
N PHE A 21 -26.95 6.35 -10.69
CA PHE A 21 -25.77 6.59 -9.85
C PHE A 21 -24.76 5.46 -10.02
N SER A 22 -23.49 5.82 -10.03
CA SER A 22 -22.34 4.89 -10.05
C SER A 22 -21.21 5.45 -9.20
N PHE A 23 -20.45 4.56 -8.57
CA PHE A 23 -19.27 4.91 -7.76
C PHE A 23 -18.04 4.11 -8.21
N ILE A 24 -18.00 3.84 -9.50
CA ILE A 24 -16.83 3.24 -10.17
C ILE A 24 -15.99 4.40 -10.71
N ASN A 25 -14.72 4.50 -10.26
CA ASN A 25 -13.83 5.63 -10.53
C ASN A 25 -14.41 6.99 -10.08
N GLY A 26 -14.93 7.03 -8.86
CA GLY A 26 -15.58 8.20 -8.27
C GLY A 26 -17.09 8.25 -8.47
N PRO A 27 -17.77 9.22 -7.81
CA PRO A 27 -19.21 9.35 -7.91
C PRO A 27 -19.61 9.94 -9.25
N LYS A 28 -20.62 9.34 -9.89
CA LYS A 28 -21.17 9.75 -11.17
C LYS A 28 -22.68 9.75 -11.12
N VAL A 29 -23.29 10.76 -11.70
CA VAL A 29 -24.74 10.86 -11.94
C VAL A 29 -24.99 10.97 -13.42
N GLU A 30 -25.91 10.16 -13.93
CA GLU A 30 -26.43 10.22 -15.29
C GLU A 30 -27.91 10.61 -15.24
N VAL A 31 -28.31 11.63 -16.00
CA VAL A 31 -29.70 12.11 -16.10
C VAL A 31 -30.37 11.34 -17.22
N LEU A 32 -31.36 10.51 -16.87
CA LEU A 32 -32.12 9.68 -17.82
C LEU A 32 -33.40 10.37 -18.33
N ASP A 33 -33.64 11.64 -17.97
CA ASP A 33 -34.79 12.40 -18.43
C ASP A 33 -34.71 12.60 -19.96
N GLU A 34 -35.75 12.23 -20.67
CA GLU A 34 -35.84 12.40 -22.12
C GLU A 34 -36.03 13.89 -22.53
N ASN A 35 -36.53 14.73 -21.61
CA ASN A 35 -36.73 16.16 -21.88
C ASN A 35 -35.45 16.96 -21.63
N GLN A 36 -34.75 17.28 -22.69
CA GLN A 36 -33.52 18.07 -22.66
C GLN A 36 -33.69 19.53 -22.22
N ASN A 37 -34.94 20.06 -22.15
CA ASN A 37 -35.22 21.39 -21.62
C ASN A 37 -35.16 21.44 -20.08
N ASN A 38 -35.22 20.27 -19.41
CA ASN A 38 -35.08 20.18 -17.98
C ASN A 38 -33.60 20.28 -17.59
N LYS A 39 -33.28 21.29 -16.81
CA LYS A 39 -31.94 21.48 -16.24
C LYS A 39 -31.93 21.06 -14.78
N TYR A 40 -30.88 20.36 -14.39
CA TYR A 40 -30.68 19.85 -13.05
C TYR A 40 -29.31 20.29 -12.51
N LEU A 41 -29.28 21.06 -11.42
CA LEU A 41 -28.05 21.33 -10.68
C LEU A 41 -27.80 20.15 -9.78
N ILE A 42 -26.62 19.55 -9.93
CA ILE A 42 -26.16 18.36 -9.17
C ILE A 42 -24.98 18.75 -8.32
N LYS A 43 -25.05 18.50 -7.01
CA LYS A 43 -23.97 18.76 -6.05
C LYS A 43 -23.45 17.46 -5.47
N PHE A 44 -22.14 17.29 -5.49
CA PHE A 44 -21.41 16.18 -4.88
C PHE A 44 -20.81 16.67 -3.57
N ILE A 45 -21.38 16.24 -2.46
CA ILE A 45 -21.11 16.76 -1.11
C ILE A 45 -20.52 15.63 -0.26
N ASP A 46 -19.49 15.92 0.49
CA ASP A 46 -19.04 15.05 1.58
C ASP A 46 -20.05 15.17 2.73
N ASN A 47 -20.72 14.07 3.06
CA ASN A 47 -21.76 14.03 4.06
C ASN A 47 -21.24 14.24 5.49
N GLN A 48 -19.97 13.94 5.76
CA GLN A 48 -19.35 14.13 7.08
C GLN A 48 -19.01 15.60 7.33
N THR A 49 -18.44 16.27 6.34
CA THR A 49 -17.92 17.64 6.46
C THR A 49 -18.89 18.69 5.94
N ASN A 50 -19.93 18.27 5.22
CA ASN A 50 -20.86 19.13 4.47
C ASN A 50 -20.17 20.00 3.38
N PHE A 51 -18.97 19.60 2.93
CA PHE A 51 -18.23 20.31 1.91
C PHE A 51 -18.67 19.87 0.51
N THR A 52 -18.99 20.83 -0.37
CA THR A 52 -19.30 20.55 -1.78
C THR A 52 -18.01 20.45 -2.58
N HIS A 53 -17.63 19.23 -2.97
CA HIS A 53 -16.42 18.98 -3.76
C HIS A 53 -16.58 19.36 -5.24
N TYR A 54 -17.78 19.20 -5.78
CA TYR A 54 -18.06 19.49 -7.17
C TYR A 54 -19.56 19.75 -7.37
N GLU A 55 -19.88 20.66 -8.27
CA GLU A 55 -21.25 20.87 -8.74
C GLU A 55 -21.28 21.09 -10.25
N THR A 56 -22.36 20.71 -10.89
CA THR A 56 -22.56 20.86 -12.33
C THR A 56 -24.04 20.91 -12.69
N THR A 57 -24.36 21.59 -13.79
CA THR A 57 -25.73 21.59 -14.33
C THR A 57 -25.78 20.63 -15.52
N LEU A 58 -26.70 19.68 -15.46
CA LEU A 58 -26.92 18.67 -16.49
C LEU A 58 -28.31 18.77 -17.08
N VAL A 59 -28.47 18.29 -18.32
CA VAL A 59 -29.73 18.03 -18.98
C VAL A 59 -29.89 16.55 -19.28
N GLY A 60 -31.06 16.15 -19.77
CA GLY A 60 -31.33 14.75 -20.13
C GLY A 60 -30.30 14.16 -21.09
N GLY A 61 -29.93 12.90 -20.89
CA GLY A 61 -28.92 12.19 -21.67
C GLY A 61 -27.46 12.53 -21.31
N HIS A 62 -27.21 13.42 -20.35
CA HIS A 62 -25.85 13.82 -19.93
C HIS A 62 -25.51 13.27 -18.56
N TRP A 63 -24.20 13.22 -18.28
CA TRP A 63 -23.68 12.78 -16.99
C TRP A 63 -22.63 13.76 -16.45
N GLY A 64 -22.46 13.75 -15.14
CA GLY A 64 -21.42 14.47 -14.43
C GLY A 64 -20.81 13.61 -13.33
N SER A 65 -19.56 13.86 -13.01
CA SER A 65 -18.83 13.13 -11.97
C SER A 65 -17.83 14.02 -11.25
N SER A 66 -17.61 13.76 -9.96
CA SER A 66 -16.44 14.26 -9.26
C SER A 66 -15.20 13.45 -9.70
N SER A 67 -14.05 14.11 -9.72
CA SER A 67 -12.78 13.48 -10.06
C SER A 67 -12.15 12.68 -8.91
N LEU A 68 -12.74 12.72 -7.69
CA LEU A 68 -12.20 12.03 -6.52
C LEU A 68 -12.57 10.55 -6.55
N GLU A 69 -11.55 9.67 -6.57
CA GLU A 69 -11.72 8.23 -6.76
C GLU A 69 -11.54 7.42 -5.45
N TYR A 70 -11.30 8.08 -4.30
CA TYR A 70 -11.21 7.44 -2.99
C TYR A 70 -12.54 7.51 -2.23
N TYR A 71 -12.64 6.79 -1.12
CA TYR A 71 -13.84 6.73 -0.31
C TYR A 71 -14.17 8.08 0.32
N ILE A 72 -15.37 8.54 0.05
CA ILE A 72 -16.05 9.66 0.71
C ILE A 72 -17.49 9.21 0.96
N GLU A 73 -18.07 9.58 2.08
CA GLU A 73 -19.51 9.39 2.33
C GLU A 73 -20.30 10.42 1.51
N TRP A 74 -20.51 10.10 0.25
CA TRP A 74 -21.15 11.03 -0.67
C TRP A 74 -22.61 11.26 -0.34
N ARG A 75 -23.03 12.54 -0.26
CA ARG A 75 -24.38 13.01 -0.40
C ARG A 75 -24.49 13.72 -1.75
N ILE A 76 -25.37 13.22 -2.61
CA ILE A 76 -25.60 13.81 -3.92
C ILE A 76 -26.97 14.48 -3.87
N GLU A 77 -27.00 15.79 -4.02
CA GLU A 77 -28.22 16.58 -4.06
C GLU A 77 -28.49 17.03 -5.47
N ILE A 78 -29.78 16.95 -5.89
CA ILE A 78 -30.22 17.35 -7.22
C ILE A 78 -31.32 18.40 -7.07
N TYR A 79 -31.16 19.50 -7.77
CA TYR A 79 -32.05 20.65 -7.75
C TYR A 79 -32.64 20.87 -9.13
N ASP A 80 -33.88 21.36 -9.20
CA ASP A 80 -34.52 21.78 -10.41
C ASP A 80 -34.06 23.19 -10.84
N LYS A 81 -34.60 23.69 -11.96
CA LYS A 81 -34.30 25.04 -12.51
C LYS A 81 -34.73 26.20 -11.60
N ASN A 82 -35.53 25.96 -10.56
CA ASN A 82 -36.02 26.95 -9.60
C ASN A 82 -35.31 26.82 -8.26
N ASP A 83 -34.16 26.13 -8.21
CA ASP A 83 -33.34 25.84 -7.00
C ASP A 83 -34.11 25.05 -5.92
N HIS A 84 -35.15 24.31 -6.27
CA HIS A 84 -35.81 23.39 -5.35
C HIS A 84 -35.05 22.07 -5.34
N LYS A 85 -34.64 21.59 -4.15
CA LYS A 85 -34.07 20.24 -4.01
C LYS A 85 -35.16 19.20 -4.31
N ILE A 86 -34.96 18.42 -5.39
CA ILE A 86 -35.93 17.44 -5.89
C ILE A 86 -35.50 16.01 -5.59
N TYR A 87 -34.22 15.79 -5.34
CA TYR A 87 -33.69 14.46 -5.01
C TYR A 87 -32.45 14.56 -4.13
N GLU A 88 -32.26 13.54 -3.27
CA GLU A 88 -31.06 13.35 -2.47
C GLU A 88 -30.68 11.87 -2.49
N TYR A 89 -29.42 11.58 -2.74
CA TYR A 89 -28.86 10.25 -2.71
C TYR A 89 -27.73 10.17 -1.68
N LEU A 90 -27.88 9.27 -0.71
CA LEU A 90 -26.84 9.00 0.27
C LEU A 90 -26.05 7.74 -0.14
N TYR A 91 -24.75 7.91 -0.32
CA TYR A 91 -23.85 6.80 -0.60
C TYR A 91 -23.83 5.82 0.56
N ASN A 92 -24.13 4.57 0.29
CA ASN A 92 -24.11 3.52 1.29
C ASN A 92 -23.74 2.19 0.66
N VAL A 93 -22.65 1.60 1.13
CA VAL A 93 -22.13 0.31 0.64
C VAL A 93 -22.66 -0.90 1.42
N TYR A 94 -23.51 -0.71 2.40
CA TYR A 94 -24.09 -1.81 3.19
C TYR A 94 -24.78 -2.82 2.27
N ASN A 95 -24.42 -4.13 2.39
CA ASN A 95 -24.88 -5.22 1.52
C ASN A 95 -24.69 -4.94 0.01
N LYS A 96 -23.71 -4.14 -0.38
CA LYS A 96 -23.36 -3.87 -1.77
C LYS A 96 -22.03 -4.53 -2.12
N LYS A 97 -21.88 -4.89 -3.41
CA LYS A 97 -20.63 -5.44 -3.95
C LYS A 97 -19.65 -4.30 -4.26
N VAL A 98 -18.50 -4.33 -3.60
CA VAL A 98 -17.41 -3.36 -3.75
C VAL A 98 -16.16 -4.06 -4.26
N PHE A 99 -15.54 -3.53 -5.30
CA PHE A 99 -14.29 -4.03 -5.83
C PHE A 99 -13.11 -3.19 -5.33
N ILE A 100 -12.09 -3.85 -4.78
CA ILE A 100 -10.84 -3.21 -4.34
C ILE A 100 -9.69 -3.81 -5.13
N SER A 101 -8.97 -2.97 -5.88
CA SER A 101 -7.88 -3.38 -6.77
C SER A 101 -6.56 -2.80 -6.31
N PHE A 102 -5.52 -3.63 -6.16
CA PHE A 102 -4.16 -3.16 -5.83
C PHE A 102 -3.35 -2.93 -7.09
N GLU A 103 -2.86 -1.72 -7.30
CA GLU A 103 -2.15 -1.30 -8.50
C GLU A 103 -0.61 -1.38 -8.35
N SER A 104 -0.14 -2.34 -7.55
CA SER A 104 1.28 -2.60 -7.37
C SER A 104 1.57 -4.11 -7.36
N LYS A 105 2.67 -4.50 -8.03
CA LYS A 105 3.23 -5.85 -7.99
C LYS A 105 4.14 -6.09 -6.78
N ALA A 106 4.51 -5.02 -6.06
CA ALA A 106 5.43 -5.13 -4.94
C ALA A 106 4.81 -5.92 -3.78
N LEU A 107 5.57 -6.86 -3.25
CA LEU A 107 5.15 -7.70 -2.13
C LEU A 107 4.86 -6.85 -0.88
N GLY A 108 5.73 -5.88 -0.57
CA GLY A 108 5.57 -5.00 0.60
C GLY A 108 4.27 -4.20 0.57
N ASP A 109 3.93 -3.62 -0.59
CA ASP A 109 2.69 -2.88 -0.79
C ASP A 109 1.48 -3.78 -0.51
N THR A 110 1.47 -4.98 -1.12
CA THR A 110 0.37 -5.94 -0.93
C THR A 110 0.21 -6.36 0.53
N LEU A 111 1.31 -6.68 1.22
CA LEU A 111 1.28 -7.09 2.63
C LEU A 111 0.78 -5.98 3.55
N SER A 112 1.19 -4.75 3.26
CA SER A 112 0.80 -3.58 4.04
C SER A 112 -0.65 -3.15 3.81
N TRP A 113 -1.18 -3.28 2.58
CA TRP A 113 -2.51 -2.81 2.22
C TRP A 113 -3.62 -3.79 2.56
N PHE A 114 -3.33 -5.10 2.49
CA PHE A 114 -4.38 -6.12 2.56
C PHE A 114 -5.23 -6.10 3.84
N PRO A 115 -4.70 -5.85 5.05
CA PRO A 115 -5.50 -5.81 6.27
C PRO A 115 -6.69 -4.85 6.21
N TYR A 116 -6.53 -3.72 5.51
CA TYR A 116 -7.57 -2.69 5.42
C TYR A 116 -8.74 -3.09 4.51
N VAL A 117 -8.57 -4.08 3.64
CA VAL A 117 -9.67 -4.69 2.87
C VAL A 117 -10.67 -5.38 3.81
N GLU A 118 -10.16 -6.15 4.79
CA GLU A 118 -11.01 -6.77 5.82
C GLU A 118 -11.63 -5.74 6.76
N GLU A 119 -10.87 -4.73 7.17
CA GLU A 119 -11.37 -3.63 8.01
C GLU A 119 -12.52 -2.88 7.30
N PHE A 120 -12.36 -2.58 6.00
CA PHE A 120 -13.40 -1.95 5.18
C PHE A 120 -14.67 -2.82 5.14
N ARG A 121 -14.52 -4.10 4.82
CA ARG A 121 -15.64 -5.05 4.81
C ARG A 121 -16.34 -5.12 6.16
N ASN A 122 -15.58 -5.17 7.25
CA ASN A 122 -16.13 -5.25 8.60
C ASN A 122 -16.85 -3.98 9.04
N LYS A 123 -16.29 -2.81 8.73
CA LYS A 123 -16.89 -1.50 9.04
C LYS A 123 -18.20 -1.31 8.29
N HIS A 124 -18.22 -1.60 7.00
CA HIS A 124 -19.34 -1.25 6.13
C HIS A 124 -20.33 -2.40 5.90
N LYS A 125 -20.02 -3.64 6.35
CA LYS A 125 -20.86 -4.83 6.15
C LYS A 125 -21.23 -5.06 4.67
N CYS A 126 -20.26 -4.82 3.77
CA CYS A 126 -20.41 -4.98 2.33
C CYS A 126 -19.82 -6.31 1.84
N GLU A 127 -20.14 -6.67 0.60
CA GLU A 127 -19.50 -7.76 -0.13
C GLU A 127 -18.25 -7.22 -0.80
N VAL A 128 -17.08 -7.76 -0.46
CA VAL A 128 -15.81 -7.30 -1.04
C VAL A 128 -15.25 -8.32 -2.00
N VAL A 129 -14.96 -7.85 -3.22
CA VAL A 129 -14.13 -8.54 -4.21
C VAL A 129 -12.79 -7.84 -4.24
N VAL A 130 -11.69 -8.57 -4.14
CA VAL A 130 -10.35 -8.00 -4.18
C VAL A 130 -9.51 -8.61 -5.30
N SER A 131 -8.66 -7.79 -5.91
CA SER A 131 -7.66 -8.23 -6.87
C SER A 131 -6.27 -7.72 -6.49
N THR A 132 -5.35 -8.64 -6.25
CA THR A 132 -3.94 -8.36 -5.98
C THR A 132 -3.05 -9.21 -6.88
N PHE A 133 -1.76 -8.92 -6.97
CA PHE A 133 -0.79 -9.79 -7.63
C PHE A 133 -0.35 -10.98 -6.77
N HIS A 134 -0.83 -11.05 -5.51
CA HIS A 134 -0.44 -12.06 -4.52
C HIS A 134 -1.65 -12.66 -3.78
N ASN A 135 -2.77 -12.87 -4.48
CA ASN A 135 -4.02 -13.38 -3.90
C ASN A 135 -3.82 -14.64 -3.04
N ASN A 136 -2.93 -15.55 -3.46
CA ASN A 136 -2.70 -16.83 -2.79
C ASN A 136 -2.13 -16.67 -1.37
N LEU A 137 -1.57 -15.52 -1.02
CA LEU A 137 -1.09 -15.27 0.33
C LEU A 137 -2.23 -15.15 1.36
N PHE A 138 -3.47 -14.89 0.91
CA PHE A 138 -4.57 -14.46 1.77
C PHE A 138 -5.82 -15.35 1.69
N LYS A 139 -6.09 -15.99 0.56
CA LYS A 139 -7.37 -16.67 0.25
C LYS A 139 -7.89 -17.56 1.39
N GLU A 140 -7.04 -18.38 2.01
CA GLU A 140 -7.45 -19.29 3.08
C GLU A 140 -7.77 -18.56 4.40
N LYS A 141 -7.16 -17.40 4.64
CA LYS A 141 -7.29 -16.65 5.90
C LYS A 141 -8.43 -15.64 5.90
N TYR A 142 -8.96 -15.33 4.70
CA TYR A 142 -10.03 -14.35 4.52
C TYR A 142 -11.21 -14.93 3.71
N PRO A 143 -11.90 -15.97 4.23
CA PRO A 143 -12.94 -16.72 3.49
C PRO A 143 -14.19 -15.90 3.17
N LYS A 144 -14.34 -14.70 3.77
CA LYS A 144 -15.47 -13.79 3.52
C LYS A 144 -15.14 -12.73 2.44
N ILE A 145 -13.98 -12.81 1.82
CA ILE A 145 -13.55 -11.93 0.72
C ILE A 145 -13.45 -12.77 -0.55
N GLU A 146 -14.08 -12.32 -1.61
CA GLU A 146 -13.96 -12.91 -2.94
C GLU A 146 -12.65 -12.44 -3.58
N PHE A 147 -11.86 -13.38 -4.13
CA PHE A 147 -10.60 -13.07 -4.79
C PHE A 147 -10.71 -13.30 -6.30
N VAL A 148 -10.33 -12.30 -7.08
CA VAL A 148 -10.25 -12.39 -8.54
C VAL A 148 -8.84 -12.11 -9.03
N GLU A 149 -8.44 -12.77 -10.12
CA GLU A 149 -7.12 -12.53 -10.71
C GLU A 149 -7.08 -11.17 -11.43
N LYS A 150 -5.89 -10.57 -11.49
CA LYS A 150 -5.69 -9.31 -12.22
C LYS A 150 -6.09 -9.45 -13.69
N GLY A 151 -6.84 -8.46 -14.17
CA GLY A 151 -7.35 -8.43 -15.54
C GLY A 151 -8.73 -9.07 -15.71
N ASN A 152 -9.25 -9.80 -14.72
CA ASN A 152 -10.61 -10.33 -14.80
C ASN A 152 -11.66 -9.24 -14.55
N THR A 153 -12.74 -9.30 -15.34
CA THR A 153 -13.87 -8.39 -15.20
C THR A 153 -14.74 -8.81 -14.02
N VAL A 154 -15.13 -7.85 -13.20
CA VAL A 154 -16.09 -8.03 -12.10
C VAL A 154 -17.39 -7.30 -12.45
N HIS A 155 -18.52 -8.02 -12.38
CA HIS A 155 -19.83 -7.48 -12.74
C HIS A 155 -20.66 -7.09 -11.52
N ASN A 156 -21.68 -6.26 -11.76
CA ASN A 156 -22.67 -5.82 -10.77
C ASN A 156 -22.04 -5.08 -9.58
N LEU A 157 -21.02 -4.28 -9.86
CA LEU A 157 -20.37 -3.46 -8.86
C LEU A 157 -21.20 -2.24 -8.50
N TYR A 158 -21.27 -1.94 -7.21
CA TYR A 158 -21.80 -0.68 -6.70
C TYR A 158 -20.70 0.40 -6.62
N ALA A 159 -19.50 0.00 -6.16
CA ALA A 159 -18.34 0.90 -6.04
C ALA A 159 -17.03 0.16 -6.35
N GLN A 160 -16.01 0.95 -6.71
CA GLN A 160 -14.64 0.45 -6.93
C GLN A 160 -13.63 1.41 -6.34
N TYR A 161 -12.57 0.84 -5.72
CA TYR A 161 -11.42 1.58 -5.19
C TYR A 161 -10.12 0.97 -5.69
N ASN A 162 -9.25 1.82 -6.22
CA ASN A 162 -7.93 1.42 -6.68
C ASN A 162 -6.90 1.88 -5.65
N ILE A 163 -6.13 0.94 -5.10
CA ILE A 163 -5.11 1.22 -4.08
C ILE A 163 -3.74 1.27 -4.75
N GLY A 164 -3.03 2.38 -4.57
CA GLY A 164 -1.74 2.56 -5.19
C GLY A 164 -1.08 3.91 -4.91
N CYS A 165 0.18 4.05 -5.32
CA CYS A 165 0.94 5.29 -5.30
C CYS A 165 0.78 6.01 -6.65
N PHE A 166 -0.28 6.78 -6.79
CA PHE A 166 -0.62 7.41 -8.07
C PHE A 166 0.07 8.75 -8.27
N TYR A 167 0.62 8.92 -9.47
CA TYR A 167 1.20 10.18 -9.92
C TYR A 167 0.42 10.75 -11.11
N ASN A 168 0.33 12.08 -11.16
CA ASN A 168 0.01 12.83 -12.35
C ASN A 168 1.30 13.54 -12.76
N ASP A 169 1.98 13.04 -13.79
CA ASP A 169 3.35 13.37 -14.15
C ASP A 169 4.32 13.09 -12.97
N LYS A 170 4.93 14.12 -12.39
CA LYS A 170 5.86 14.00 -11.24
C LYS A 170 5.22 14.28 -9.88
N LYS A 171 3.96 14.76 -9.88
CA LYS A 171 3.22 15.14 -8.67
C LYS A 171 2.29 14.02 -8.22
N ILE A 172 2.02 13.96 -6.93
CA ILE A 172 1.01 13.05 -6.38
C ILE A 172 -0.35 13.36 -6.98
N ASN A 173 -1.05 12.33 -7.41
CA ASN A 173 -2.42 12.47 -7.90
C ASN A 173 -3.41 12.40 -6.72
N TYR A 174 -3.72 13.57 -6.16
CA TYR A 174 -4.65 13.68 -5.02
C TYR A 174 -6.12 13.40 -5.38
N ASN A 175 -6.45 13.20 -6.64
CA ASN A 175 -7.77 12.68 -7.01
C ASN A 175 -7.91 11.18 -6.73
N LYS A 176 -6.80 10.44 -6.72
CA LYS A 176 -6.78 8.99 -6.51
C LYS A 176 -6.33 8.56 -5.11
N VAL A 177 -5.52 9.36 -4.45
CA VAL A 177 -5.04 9.10 -3.10
C VAL A 177 -5.11 10.38 -2.26
N PRO A 178 -5.84 10.37 -1.11
CA PRO A 178 -6.12 11.62 -0.38
C PRO A 178 -4.96 12.15 0.45
N ILE A 179 -3.83 11.43 0.51
CA ILE A 179 -2.68 11.78 1.35
C ILE A 179 -1.38 11.86 0.55
N ASN A 180 -0.39 12.55 1.11
CA ASN A 180 0.97 12.47 0.61
C ASN A 180 1.61 11.14 1.00
N PHE A 181 1.55 10.15 0.12
CA PHE A 181 2.08 8.80 0.39
C PHE A 181 3.61 8.75 0.53
N LYS A 182 4.33 9.79 0.13
CA LYS A 182 5.78 9.88 0.35
C LYS A 182 6.17 10.21 1.80
N LEU A 183 5.20 10.69 2.58
CA LEU A 183 5.35 11.08 3.99
C LEU A 183 4.46 10.25 4.92
N ASN A 184 4.00 9.10 4.47
CA ASN A 184 3.12 8.23 5.24
C ASN A 184 3.48 6.76 5.03
N THR A 185 3.17 5.91 6.00
CA THR A 185 3.37 4.46 5.87
C THR A 185 2.52 3.90 4.74
N LEU A 186 2.96 2.78 4.16
CA LEU A 186 2.20 2.10 3.11
C LEU A 186 0.77 1.76 3.57
N GLY A 187 0.60 1.30 4.82
CA GLY A 187 -0.72 0.99 5.37
C GLY A 187 -1.66 2.19 5.40
N ARG A 188 -1.13 3.38 5.69
CA ARG A 188 -1.92 4.62 5.71
C ARG A 188 -2.42 5.01 4.31
N ILE A 189 -1.73 4.62 3.25
CA ILE A 189 -2.21 4.82 1.87
C ILE A 189 -3.54 4.10 1.67
N CYS A 190 -3.58 2.81 2.01
CA CYS A 190 -4.78 1.99 1.85
C CYS A 190 -5.91 2.45 2.79
N SER A 191 -5.62 2.63 4.08
CA SER A 191 -6.64 3.06 5.04
C SER A 191 -7.28 4.38 4.63
N SER A 192 -6.48 5.39 4.24
CA SER A 192 -6.98 6.70 3.81
C SER A 192 -7.78 6.62 2.50
N THR A 193 -7.32 5.82 1.52
CA THR A 193 -8.06 5.62 0.26
C THR A 193 -9.42 4.95 0.50
N LEU A 194 -9.53 4.10 1.53
CA LEU A 194 -10.77 3.41 1.93
C LEU A 194 -11.58 4.17 3.00
N GLY A 195 -11.20 5.38 3.38
CA GLY A 195 -11.92 6.16 4.41
C GLY A 195 -11.89 5.51 5.80
N LEU A 196 -10.79 4.82 6.12
CA LEU A 196 -10.59 4.16 7.40
C LEU A 196 -9.62 4.96 8.27
N GLU A 197 -9.84 4.90 9.59
CA GLU A 197 -8.83 5.34 10.54
C GLU A 197 -7.61 4.41 10.46
N TYR A 198 -6.42 5.01 10.44
CA TYR A 198 -5.18 4.25 10.40
C TYR A 198 -4.81 3.70 11.77
N LYS A 199 -4.51 2.43 11.81
CA LYS A 199 -3.76 1.73 12.84
C LYS A 199 -2.87 0.70 12.15
N GLU A 200 -1.67 0.43 12.65
CA GLU A 200 -0.83 -0.61 12.07
C GLU A 200 -1.45 -1.99 12.28
N ILE A 201 -1.70 -2.73 11.18
CA ILE A 201 -2.29 -4.07 11.22
C ILE A 201 -1.46 -5.01 10.36
N LYS A 202 -1.04 -6.13 10.95
CA LYS A 202 -0.38 -7.21 10.22
C LYS A 202 -1.39 -8.09 9.47
N PRO A 203 -1.11 -8.48 8.21
CA PRO A 203 -1.96 -9.41 7.49
C PRO A 203 -1.90 -10.82 8.09
N LYS A 204 -3.00 -11.57 7.99
CA LYS A 204 -3.01 -13.01 8.23
C LYS A 204 -2.59 -13.72 6.95
N LEU A 205 -1.50 -14.47 6.99
CA LEU A 205 -0.95 -15.16 5.83
C LEU A 205 -1.23 -16.66 5.87
N THR A 206 -1.36 -17.28 4.69
CA THR A 206 -1.64 -18.72 4.54
C THR A 206 -0.45 -19.63 4.82
N PHE A 207 0.72 -19.06 5.13
CA PHE A 207 1.91 -19.85 5.38
C PHE A 207 1.77 -20.74 6.61
N LYS A 208 2.31 -21.96 6.50
CA LYS A 208 2.40 -22.92 7.59
C LYS A 208 3.84 -23.04 8.05
N ASN A 209 4.06 -23.04 9.35
CA ASN A 209 5.35 -23.40 9.91
C ASN A 209 5.52 -24.91 9.80
N THR A 210 6.49 -25.37 9.02
CA THR A 210 6.83 -26.79 8.83
C THR A 210 8.03 -27.22 9.67
N GLY A 211 8.51 -26.35 10.55
CA GLY A 211 9.73 -26.53 11.31
C GLY A 211 10.97 -26.04 10.58
N SER A 212 12.03 -25.79 11.34
CA SER A 212 13.31 -25.38 10.75
C SER A 212 14.03 -26.56 10.11
N THR A 213 14.56 -26.35 8.91
CA THR A 213 15.53 -27.26 8.28
C THR A 213 16.96 -26.96 8.70
N ILE A 214 17.17 -25.90 9.48
CA ILE A 214 18.46 -25.42 9.96
C ILE A 214 18.56 -25.77 11.44
N GLU A 215 19.55 -26.52 11.80
CA GLU A 215 19.85 -26.90 13.19
C GLU A 215 20.37 -25.68 13.98
N GLY A 216 19.86 -25.48 15.19
CA GLY A 216 20.26 -24.38 16.09
C GLY A 216 19.57 -23.04 15.78
N GLU A 217 19.98 -22.02 16.52
CA GLU A 217 19.43 -20.69 16.39
C GLU A 217 20.07 -19.93 15.22
N TYR A 218 19.26 -19.21 14.47
CA TYR A 218 19.75 -18.44 13.33
C TYR A 218 19.06 -17.09 13.15
N ILE A 219 19.77 -16.20 12.48
CA ILE A 219 19.28 -14.89 12.04
C ILE A 219 19.25 -14.87 10.52
N VAL A 220 18.15 -14.38 9.98
CA VAL A 220 17.98 -14.24 8.54
C VAL A 220 18.46 -12.86 8.09
N ILE A 221 19.21 -12.80 7.00
CA ILE A 221 19.60 -11.54 6.36
C ILE A 221 19.09 -11.44 4.92
N ALA A 222 18.77 -10.22 4.51
CA ALA A 222 18.39 -9.90 3.12
C ALA A 222 19.04 -8.58 2.67
N PRO A 223 20.29 -8.64 2.15
CA PRO A 223 21.06 -7.44 1.82
C PRO A 223 20.71 -6.82 0.47
N HIS A 224 20.00 -7.50 -0.42
CA HIS A 224 19.72 -7.05 -1.78
C HIS A 224 18.31 -6.46 -1.96
N GLY A 225 18.14 -5.63 -2.96
CA GLY A 225 16.88 -5.00 -3.31
C GLY A 225 16.85 -4.51 -4.76
N SER A 226 15.72 -3.98 -5.19
CA SER A 226 15.43 -3.59 -6.57
C SER A 226 16.09 -2.30 -7.06
N ALA A 227 16.92 -1.64 -6.26
CA ALA A 227 17.71 -0.46 -6.62
C ALA A 227 18.89 -0.30 -5.67
N HIS A 228 20.02 0.18 -6.17
CA HIS A 228 21.25 0.36 -5.38
C HIS A 228 21.08 1.36 -4.23
N ALA A 229 20.22 2.36 -4.39
CA ALA A 229 19.87 3.32 -3.33
C ALA A 229 19.26 2.64 -2.06
N LYS A 230 18.71 1.44 -2.20
CA LYS A 230 18.17 0.66 -1.07
C LYS A 230 19.24 -0.11 -0.31
N TYR A 231 20.40 -0.38 -0.93
CA TYR A 231 21.47 -1.17 -0.34
C TYR A 231 22.08 -0.44 0.86
N TRP A 232 22.54 -1.21 1.82
CA TRP A 232 23.43 -0.72 2.86
C TRP A 232 24.85 -0.61 2.26
N ASN A 233 25.22 0.58 1.86
CA ASN A 233 26.41 0.85 1.06
C ASN A 233 27.71 1.03 1.89
N TYR A 234 27.69 0.70 3.19
CA TYR A 234 28.92 0.66 4.01
C TYR A 234 29.76 -0.53 3.58
N LYS A 235 30.95 -0.26 3.01
CA LYS A 235 31.83 -1.32 2.49
C LYS A 235 32.22 -2.31 3.60
N GLY A 236 31.92 -3.59 3.42
CA GLY A 236 32.17 -4.65 4.40
C GLY A 236 31.23 -4.65 5.60
N GLY A 237 30.21 -3.77 5.61
CA GLY A 237 29.25 -3.68 6.72
C GLY A 237 28.52 -5.00 6.99
N TRP A 238 28.00 -5.64 5.95
CA TRP A 238 27.34 -6.92 6.07
C TRP A 238 28.28 -8.01 6.61
N GLN A 239 29.52 -8.10 6.09
CA GLN A 239 30.48 -9.08 6.58
C GLN A 239 30.78 -8.89 8.07
N THR A 240 30.96 -7.63 8.50
CA THR A 240 31.19 -7.33 9.93
C THR A 240 30.03 -7.80 10.82
N VAL A 241 28.80 -7.60 10.38
CA VAL A 241 27.59 -8.07 11.12
C VAL A 241 27.52 -9.59 11.13
N ILE A 242 27.78 -10.24 10.00
CA ILE A 242 27.80 -11.72 9.89
C ILE A 242 28.84 -12.32 10.84
N ASP A 243 30.06 -11.81 10.82
CA ASP A 243 31.14 -12.28 11.67
C ASP A 243 30.80 -12.13 13.17
N TYR A 244 30.22 -10.99 13.54
CA TYR A 244 29.74 -10.76 14.90
C TYR A 244 28.67 -11.76 15.32
N LEU A 245 27.66 -12.01 14.48
CA LEU A 245 26.59 -12.96 14.79
C LEU A 245 27.10 -14.39 14.91
N ASN A 246 27.98 -14.83 14.00
CA ASN A 246 28.61 -16.13 14.07
C ASN A 246 29.45 -16.29 15.34
N ASN A 247 30.17 -15.24 15.73
CA ASN A 247 30.97 -15.25 17.00
C ASN A 247 30.07 -15.28 18.24
N LYS A 248 28.81 -14.86 18.15
CA LYS A 248 27.79 -14.99 19.20
C LYS A 248 27.10 -16.37 19.21
N GLY A 249 27.43 -17.24 18.28
CA GLY A 249 26.87 -18.59 18.17
C GLY A 249 25.61 -18.70 17.33
N TYR A 250 25.17 -17.62 16.68
CA TYR A 250 24.07 -17.67 15.73
C TYR A 250 24.56 -18.11 14.36
N LYS A 251 23.79 -18.94 13.67
CA LYS A 251 23.96 -19.16 12.23
C LYS A 251 23.35 -17.98 11.49
N VAL A 252 23.93 -17.58 10.36
CA VAL A 252 23.39 -16.51 9.52
C VAL A 252 22.88 -17.10 8.22
N VAL A 253 21.62 -16.84 7.87
CA VAL A 253 20.94 -17.37 6.67
C VAL A 253 20.64 -16.24 5.72
N MET A 254 21.08 -16.32 4.48
CA MET A 254 20.83 -15.31 3.46
C MET A 254 19.73 -15.77 2.49
N ILE A 255 18.67 -14.96 2.34
CA ILE A 255 17.43 -15.34 1.60
C ILE A 255 17.07 -14.41 0.45
N THR A 256 17.96 -13.78 -0.22
CA THR A 256 17.64 -12.88 -1.36
C THR A 256 17.36 -13.63 -2.66
N GLN A 257 16.75 -12.96 -3.62
CA GLN A 257 16.56 -13.52 -4.97
C GLN A 257 17.86 -13.51 -5.76
N GLU A 258 18.69 -12.49 -5.57
CA GLU A 258 20.02 -12.37 -6.15
C GLU A 258 20.93 -13.43 -5.53
N LEU A 259 21.64 -14.16 -6.39
CA LEU A 259 22.49 -15.28 -5.98
C LEU A 259 23.72 -14.80 -5.22
N LEU A 260 24.08 -15.50 -4.15
CA LEU A 260 25.37 -15.38 -3.51
C LEU A 260 26.47 -15.82 -4.50
N GLY A 261 27.52 -15.05 -4.64
CA GLY A 261 28.57 -15.28 -5.63
C GLY A 261 28.33 -14.58 -6.97
N ASP A 262 27.18 -13.90 -7.15
CA ASP A 262 27.01 -13.02 -8.29
C ASP A 262 27.94 -11.81 -8.16
N LYS A 263 28.98 -11.76 -9.01
CA LYS A 263 30.06 -10.77 -8.94
C LYS A 263 29.55 -9.33 -9.00
N TRP A 264 28.46 -9.08 -9.72
CA TRP A 264 27.93 -7.73 -9.87
C TRP A 264 27.23 -7.28 -8.60
N HIS A 265 26.33 -8.10 -8.06
CA HIS A 265 25.64 -7.80 -6.80
C HIS A 265 26.58 -7.79 -5.60
N ASP A 266 27.49 -8.78 -5.52
CA ASP A 266 28.48 -8.89 -4.43
C ASP A 266 29.42 -7.68 -4.39
N SER A 267 29.80 -7.12 -5.56
CA SER A 267 30.63 -5.91 -5.62
C SER A 267 30.00 -4.71 -4.91
N LYS A 268 28.66 -4.65 -4.87
CA LYS A 268 27.90 -3.59 -4.18
C LYS A 268 27.90 -3.78 -2.66
N LEU A 269 28.09 -5.01 -2.18
CA LEU A 269 28.20 -5.33 -0.76
C LEU A 269 29.64 -5.23 -0.23
N GLY A 270 30.60 -5.01 -1.12
CA GLY A 270 32.03 -4.96 -0.80
C GLY A 270 32.76 -6.29 -0.98
N GLY A 271 32.12 -7.28 -1.61
CA GLY A 271 32.61 -8.62 -1.92
C GLY A 271 31.58 -9.70 -1.62
N THR A 272 31.89 -10.93 -2.01
CA THR A 272 31.08 -12.10 -1.69
C THR A 272 31.06 -12.34 -0.19
N LEU A 273 29.85 -12.43 0.38
CA LEU A 273 29.68 -12.67 1.82
C LEU A 273 30.04 -14.13 2.17
N THR A 274 30.71 -14.30 3.28
CA THR A 274 31.14 -15.62 3.81
C THR A 274 30.56 -15.87 5.20
N GLY A 275 30.56 -17.12 5.64
CA GLY A 275 30.01 -17.50 6.96
C GLY A 275 28.48 -17.44 6.99
N VAL A 276 27.82 -17.56 5.85
CA VAL A 276 26.35 -17.60 5.72
C VAL A 276 25.91 -18.97 5.20
N ILE A 277 24.71 -19.38 5.60
CA ILE A 277 23.97 -20.47 4.96
C ILE A 277 23.28 -19.86 3.76
N ASP A 278 23.66 -20.30 2.57
CA ASP A 278 23.11 -19.79 1.30
C ASP A 278 21.75 -20.40 1.02
N LYS A 279 20.72 -19.56 1.07
CA LYS A 279 19.37 -19.82 0.59
C LYS A 279 18.95 -18.75 -0.40
N THR A 280 19.89 -18.23 -1.18
CA THR A 280 19.62 -17.23 -2.22
C THR A 280 19.04 -17.86 -3.50
N GLY A 281 18.46 -17.05 -4.38
CA GLY A 281 17.88 -17.50 -5.64
C GLY A 281 16.34 -17.50 -5.65
N ASN A 282 15.77 -18.10 -6.68
CA ASN A 282 14.32 -18.07 -6.90
C ASN A 282 13.60 -19.20 -6.13
N TYR A 283 13.51 -19.06 -4.82
CA TYR A 283 12.74 -19.98 -3.98
C TYR A 283 11.27 -19.48 -3.83
N PRO A 284 10.31 -20.40 -3.64
CA PRO A 284 8.93 -20.04 -3.32
C PRO A 284 8.83 -19.18 -2.06
N LEU A 285 7.87 -18.24 -2.04
CA LEU A 285 7.63 -17.42 -0.84
C LEU A 285 7.27 -18.26 0.40
N SER A 286 6.72 -19.46 0.23
CA SER A 286 6.45 -20.39 1.34
C SER A 286 7.71 -20.86 2.04
N GLU A 287 8.79 -21.11 1.32
CA GLU A 287 10.07 -21.47 1.91
C GLU A 287 10.70 -20.27 2.62
N ARG A 288 10.67 -19.08 2.00
CA ARG A 288 11.09 -17.83 2.63
C ARG A 288 10.33 -17.56 3.94
N ALA A 289 9.01 -17.77 3.89
CA ALA A 289 8.17 -17.62 5.08
C ALA A 289 8.53 -18.65 6.17
N ASN A 290 8.81 -19.90 5.80
CA ASN A 290 9.22 -20.90 6.77
C ASN A 290 10.58 -20.58 7.41
N ASP A 291 11.54 -20.09 6.62
CA ASP A 291 12.82 -19.63 7.16
C ASP A 291 12.63 -18.47 8.16
N LEU A 292 11.72 -17.53 7.87
CA LEU A 292 11.43 -16.40 8.75
C LEU A 292 10.63 -16.79 10.00
N LEU A 293 9.69 -17.74 9.89
CA LEU A 293 8.87 -18.22 11.00
C LEU A 293 9.70 -18.95 12.09
N ASN A 294 10.86 -19.47 11.73
CA ASN A 294 11.76 -20.20 12.63
C ASN A 294 13.03 -19.41 13.00
N ALA A 295 13.20 -18.20 12.46
CA ALA A 295 14.34 -17.34 12.75
C ALA A 295 14.18 -16.62 14.09
N LYS A 296 15.30 -16.34 14.76
CA LYS A 296 15.35 -15.46 15.95
C LYS A 296 15.09 -14.00 15.60
N ALA A 297 15.62 -13.56 14.46
CA ALA A 297 15.44 -12.20 13.94
C ALA A 297 15.72 -12.15 12.44
N PHE A 298 15.33 -11.04 11.86
CA PHE A 298 15.61 -10.67 10.48
C PHE A 298 16.31 -9.32 10.43
N ILE A 299 17.38 -9.22 9.65
CA ILE A 299 18.07 -7.96 9.34
C ILE A 299 18.04 -7.77 7.82
N GLY A 300 17.49 -6.69 7.35
CA GLY A 300 17.40 -6.42 5.92
C GLY A 300 17.37 -4.93 5.60
N ILE A 301 17.04 -4.65 4.34
CA ILE A 301 16.87 -3.31 3.82
C ILE A 301 15.39 -3.04 3.54
N SER A 302 15.02 -1.83 3.13
CA SER A 302 13.64 -1.50 2.74
C SER A 302 13.21 -2.30 1.50
N SER A 303 12.64 -3.49 1.71
CA SER A 303 12.29 -4.45 0.66
C SER A 303 11.06 -5.30 1.02
N GLY A 304 10.52 -6.04 0.06
CA GLY A 304 9.39 -6.95 0.28
C GLY A 304 9.65 -8.03 1.33
N LEU A 305 10.91 -8.50 1.48
CA LEU A 305 11.27 -9.49 2.50
C LEU A 305 11.20 -8.94 3.93
N SER A 306 11.51 -7.65 4.12
CA SER A 306 11.32 -6.98 5.42
C SER A 306 9.85 -6.91 5.80
N TRP A 307 8.98 -6.59 4.85
CA TRP A 307 7.52 -6.61 5.04
C TRP A 307 6.98 -8.01 5.30
N LEU A 308 7.54 -9.04 4.65
CA LEU A 308 7.19 -10.44 4.90
C LEU A 308 7.60 -10.86 6.31
N SER A 309 8.82 -10.55 6.72
CA SER A 309 9.34 -10.82 8.06
C SER A 309 8.46 -10.19 9.15
N TRP A 310 8.15 -8.89 9.01
CA TRP A 310 7.25 -8.18 9.90
C TRP A 310 5.85 -8.82 9.95
N SER A 311 5.28 -9.17 8.80
CA SER A 311 3.96 -9.81 8.71
C SER A 311 3.89 -11.16 9.41
N LEU A 312 5.01 -11.88 9.48
CA LEU A 312 5.15 -13.19 10.13
C LEU A 312 5.51 -13.08 11.62
N ASN A 313 5.56 -11.89 12.19
CA ASN A 313 5.98 -11.62 13.57
C ASN A 313 7.45 -12.02 13.87
N CYS A 314 8.30 -12.14 12.85
CA CYS A 314 9.73 -12.26 13.08
C CYS A 314 10.28 -10.89 13.51
N PRO A 315 11.07 -10.79 14.61
CA PRO A 315 11.72 -9.54 14.99
C PRO A 315 12.52 -8.97 13.82
N THR A 316 12.15 -7.76 13.35
CA THR A 316 12.63 -7.20 12.08
C THR A 316 13.41 -5.93 12.32
N THR A 317 14.62 -5.88 11.81
CA THR A 317 15.48 -4.71 11.74
C THR A 317 15.69 -4.30 10.28
N ILE A 318 15.41 -3.03 9.95
CA ILE A 318 15.55 -2.46 8.62
C ILE A 318 16.68 -1.43 8.62
N ILE A 319 17.65 -1.61 7.73
CA ILE A 319 18.69 -0.63 7.43
C ILE A 319 18.21 0.18 6.22
N SER A 320 17.96 1.46 6.38
CA SER A 320 17.46 2.32 5.31
C SER A 320 17.96 3.74 5.43
N GLY A 321 18.31 4.36 4.31
CA GLY A 321 18.64 5.78 4.21
C GLY A 321 17.87 6.46 3.08
N PHE A 322 17.35 5.67 2.15
CA PHE A 322 16.60 6.13 1.00
C PHE A 322 15.12 6.46 1.34
N THR A 323 14.48 5.66 2.17
CA THR A 323 13.16 5.94 2.77
C THR A 323 13.32 6.53 4.17
N GLN A 324 12.39 7.37 4.57
CA GLN A 324 12.35 7.87 5.96
C GLN A 324 11.67 6.85 6.88
N PRO A 325 12.02 6.83 8.17
CA PRO A 325 11.38 5.92 9.15
C PRO A 325 9.86 5.95 9.15
N LEU A 326 9.26 7.14 8.94
CA LEU A 326 7.80 7.34 8.92
C LEU A 326 7.09 6.65 7.73
N THR A 327 7.82 6.13 6.73
CA THR A 327 7.24 5.42 5.58
C THR A 327 7.31 3.90 5.72
N GLU A 328 7.98 3.40 6.75
CA GLU A 328 8.12 1.99 7.05
C GLU A 328 7.11 1.52 8.13
N MET A 329 7.20 0.26 8.55
CA MET A 329 6.41 -0.30 9.64
C MET A 329 6.77 0.38 10.98
N GLU A 330 5.77 0.69 11.80
CA GLU A 330 5.98 1.34 13.10
C GLU A 330 6.58 0.38 14.14
N SER A 331 6.17 -0.89 14.07
CA SER A 331 6.57 -1.94 15.03
C SER A 331 7.81 -2.73 14.60
N CYS A 332 8.76 -2.12 13.90
CA CYS A 332 10.06 -2.71 13.58
C CYS A 332 11.22 -1.82 14.03
N ASN A 333 12.41 -2.39 14.19
CA ASN A 333 13.62 -1.60 14.40
C ASN A 333 14.06 -0.98 13.08
N ARG A 334 14.32 0.33 13.09
CA ARG A 334 14.72 1.09 11.90
C ARG A 334 16.04 1.80 12.14
N ILE A 335 17.06 1.33 11.46
CA ILE A 335 18.38 1.96 11.45
C ILE A 335 18.42 2.94 10.29
N PHE A 336 18.47 4.20 10.63
CA PHE A 336 18.45 5.31 9.69
C PHE A 336 19.72 6.15 9.84
N THR A 337 19.94 7.04 8.90
CA THR A 337 21.10 7.94 8.88
C THR A 337 21.23 8.69 10.21
N PRO A 338 22.41 8.66 10.86
CA PRO A 338 22.55 9.09 12.24
C PRO A 338 22.65 10.62 12.42
N SER A 339 22.79 11.40 11.36
CA SER A 339 22.98 12.86 11.42
C SER A 339 22.13 13.59 10.40
N PRO A 340 21.54 14.75 10.77
CA PRO A 340 20.77 15.58 9.86
C PRO A 340 21.62 16.21 8.73
N GLU A 341 22.95 16.27 8.87
CA GLU A 341 23.86 16.79 7.85
C GLU A 341 24.06 15.80 6.68
N ILE A 342 23.72 14.53 6.90
CA ILE A 342 23.83 13.49 5.88
C ILE A 342 22.55 13.50 5.04
N CYS A 343 22.70 13.62 3.71
CA CYS A 343 21.58 13.53 2.78
C CYS A 343 20.86 12.18 2.93
N SER A 344 19.54 12.22 3.08
CA SER A 344 18.74 11.00 3.32
C SER A 344 17.28 11.21 2.95
N GLY A 345 16.50 10.14 2.87
CA GLY A 345 15.06 10.19 2.67
C GLY A 345 14.63 10.64 1.28
N CYS A 346 15.42 10.43 0.25
CA CYS A 346 15.16 10.92 -1.13
C CYS A 346 13.78 10.49 -1.65
N PHE A 347 13.26 9.34 -1.25
CA PHE A 347 11.92 8.87 -1.62
C PHE A 347 10.82 9.87 -1.24
N SER A 348 10.98 10.59 -0.13
CA SER A 348 9.99 11.57 0.34
C SER A 348 9.93 12.84 -0.53
N TYR A 349 11.01 13.15 -1.24
CA TYR A 349 11.13 14.40 -2.00
C TYR A 349 11.11 14.20 -3.51
N HIS A 350 11.61 13.06 -4.00
CA HIS A 350 11.74 12.76 -5.43
C HIS A 350 10.87 11.55 -5.83
N LYS A 351 10.39 11.53 -7.06
CA LYS A 351 9.81 10.33 -7.65
C LYS A 351 10.94 9.36 -7.96
N LEU A 352 10.85 8.13 -7.44
CA LEU A 352 11.80 7.07 -7.77
C LEU A 352 11.78 6.80 -9.28
N ASP A 353 12.93 6.86 -9.90
CA ASP A 353 13.13 6.35 -11.25
C ASP A 353 13.53 4.87 -11.17
N ALA A 354 12.58 3.99 -11.42
CA ALA A 354 12.81 2.55 -11.38
C ALA A 354 13.73 2.05 -12.52
N GLY A 355 13.93 2.85 -13.56
CA GLY A 355 14.86 2.55 -14.66
C GLY A 355 16.31 2.92 -14.35
N ASP A 356 16.53 3.75 -13.34
CA ASP A 356 17.87 4.16 -12.92
C ASP A 356 18.36 3.33 -11.71
N TRP A 357 19.15 2.31 -11.99
CA TRP A 357 19.73 1.47 -10.93
C TRP A 357 20.55 2.27 -9.91
N GLU A 358 21.33 3.25 -10.37
CA GLU A 358 22.18 4.11 -9.55
C GLU A 358 21.46 5.39 -9.08
N TRP A 359 20.12 5.32 -8.95
CA TRP A 359 19.30 6.45 -8.58
C TRP A 359 19.73 7.07 -7.25
N CYS A 360 20.27 8.26 -7.29
CA CYS A 360 20.63 9.09 -6.16
C CYS A 360 20.44 10.55 -6.61
N PRO A 361 19.22 11.11 -6.50
CA PRO A 361 18.86 12.35 -7.18
C PRO A 361 19.71 13.55 -6.78
N GLU A 362 20.22 13.59 -5.55
CA GLU A 362 21.02 14.69 -5.03
C GLU A 362 22.52 14.53 -5.33
N HIS A 363 23.05 13.31 -5.35
CA HIS A 363 24.50 13.08 -5.34
C HIS A 363 25.02 12.05 -6.33
N LYS A 364 24.20 11.65 -7.32
CA LYS A 364 24.63 10.68 -8.34
C LYS A 364 25.95 11.12 -9.01
N GLY A 365 26.91 10.20 -9.08
CA GLY A 365 28.22 10.42 -9.69
C GLY A 365 29.20 11.26 -8.86
N THR A 366 28.86 11.60 -7.61
CA THR A 366 29.77 12.30 -6.67
C THR A 366 30.27 11.37 -5.58
N SER A 367 31.26 11.83 -4.79
CA SER A 367 31.76 11.09 -3.61
C SER A 367 30.67 10.88 -2.54
N ARG A 368 29.62 11.71 -2.52
CA ARG A 368 28.50 11.64 -1.59
C ARG A 368 27.40 10.69 -2.05
N GLN A 369 27.50 10.09 -3.25
CA GLN A 369 26.48 9.14 -3.74
C GLN A 369 26.24 8.03 -2.69
N PHE A 370 24.97 7.82 -2.34
CA PHE A 370 24.51 6.88 -1.31
C PHE A 370 25.09 7.13 0.10
N GLU A 371 25.50 8.34 0.44
CA GLU A 371 26.04 8.63 1.79
C GLU A 371 25.04 8.30 2.90
N CYS A 372 23.74 8.37 2.62
CA CYS A 372 22.68 8.01 3.56
C CYS A 372 22.86 6.62 4.18
N THR A 373 23.35 5.64 3.42
CA THR A 373 23.61 4.30 3.91
C THR A 373 25.10 4.00 4.09
N LYS A 374 26.00 4.66 3.37
CA LYS A 374 27.45 4.56 3.59
C LYS A 374 27.88 5.02 4.99
N LYS A 375 27.12 5.90 5.62
CA LYS A 375 27.43 6.46 6.95
C LYS A 375 26.78 5.70 8.10
N ILE A 376 25.95 4.69 7.83
CA ILE A 376 25.44 3.79 8.88
C ILE A 376 26.56 2.81 9.24
N LEU A 377 27.05 2.90 10.48
CA LEU A 377 28.15 2.06 10.94
C LEU A 377 27.69 0.65 11.30
N PRO A 378 28.51 -0.39 11.09
CA PRO A 378 28.20 -1.75 11.53
C PRO A 378 27.92 -1.86 13.03
N SER A 379 28.60 -1.08 13.86
CA SER A 379 28.36 -1.03 15.30
C SER A 379 26.93 -0.61 15.65
N THR A 380 26.33 0.29 14.88
CA THR A 380 24.93 0.68 15.08
C THR A 380 23.98 -0.49 14.80
N VAL A 381 24.27 -1.28 13.75
CA VAL A 381 23.46 -2.47 13.41
C VAL A 381 23.61 -3.57 14.47
N ILE A 382 24.80 -3.74 15.00
CA ILE A 382 25.13 -4.76 16.03
C ILE A 382 24.48 -4.44 17.39
N GLN A 383 24.30 -3.17 17.72
CA GLN A 383 23.71 -2.73 18.99
C GLN A 383 22.18 -2.83 19.03
N THR A 384 21.55 -2.98 17.89
CA THR A 384 20.09 -3.09 17.74
C THR A 384 19.61 -4.51 17.94
#